data_7ce3bd8fc82666c00ce8676ed3bf6458
#
_entry.id   7ce3bd8fc82666c00ce8676ed3bf6458
#
_cell.length_a   1.000
_cell.length_b   1.000
_cell.length_c   1.000
_cell.angle_alpha   90.00
_cell.angle_beta   90.00
_cell.angle_gamma   90.00
#
_symmetry.space_group_name_H-M   'P 1'
#
loop_
_entity.id
_entity.type
_entity.pdbx_description
1 polymer ?
#
loop_
_entity_poly.entity_id
_entity_poly.type
_entity_poly.pdbx_seq_one_letter_code
_entity_poly.pdbx_strand_id
1 'polypeptide(L)'
;MALLLVATNVVVGAVTVIAYREYLVGRLDAELATAAGRTPGGQPPSGPPPDSSGAQQDPENRFIGAPGQAADTVVAILRDGDAVLAGYTDSQGEQHRLSRAEQSVLADVAPGAEPTTVQLGSLGAYRAQAVTRGGDVFVTALPLGDLRASVVRLVVVIGSTTLLALLVAAWALTLAVRRSLRPLERVASVASSVTALDLERGDADIAVRVPSTDLVVSREVGQVGTALNRLLGHVGRALTVRRDAERGMRTFVADASHELRTPIATVRAYAELSAGADDVAALHRNAERIGREAVRMGDLVEELLLLARLDAVALAAGPAPVHDAVDLTATVVEAVMNARTTAPDHRWTMQLADDSPLTVSGDAGQLRRAVTNLLANARTHTPSGTTVVVSLQRVQHPGPGEADTGGLARLVVANDGPPIEAEVLPVLFDRFTRGSSSRSREQGTSGLGLAIVHAVVAAHGGTVRVASEPGRTAFTVDLPETADRSDT
;
A
#
# COMPACT_ATOMS: atom_id res chain seq x y z
N MET A 1 -20.78 17.75 12.18
CA MET A 1 -21.75 17.74 11.07
C MET A 1 -23.12 17.17 11.49
N ALA A 2 -23.23 15.96 12.05
CA ALA A 2 -24.50 15.39 12.51
C ALA A 2 -25.23 16.27 13.54
N LEU A 3 -24.50 16.82 14.50
CA LEU A 3 -25.06 17.71 15.57
C LEU A 3 -25.63 19.01 14.99
N LEU A 4 -24.98 19.57 13.97
CA LEU A 4 -25.46 20.77 13.26
C LEU A 4 -26.75 20.47 12.47
N LEU A 5 -26.82 19.30 11.84
CA LEU A 5 -27.98 18.84 11.08
C LEU A 5 -29.18 18.61 12.01
N VAL A 6 -28.97 18.02 13.20
CA VAL A 6 -29.99 17.87 14.22
C VAL A 6 -30.48 19.24 14.72
N ALA A 7 -29.57 20.13 15.08
CA ALA A 7 -29.91 21.46 15.55
C ALA A 7 -30.71 22.23 14.51
N THR A 8 -30.32 22.21 13.25
CA THR A 8 -31.04 22.86 12.15
C THR A 8 -32.45 22.30 11.98
N ASN A 9 -32.62 20.96 11.99
CA ASN A 9 -33.93 20.32 11.87
C ASN A 9 -34.86 20.67 13.07
N VAL A 10 -34.31 20.68 14.29
CA VAL A 10 -35.07 21.05 15.47
C VAL A 10 -35.55 22.52 15.41
N VAL A 11 -34.67 23.43 15.00
CA VAL A 11 -35.01 24.85 14.84
C VAL A 11 -36.05 25.03 13.75
N VAL A 12 -35.86 24.45 12.55
CA VAL A 12 -36.83 24.53 11.45
C VAL A 12 -38.15 23.90 11.85
N GLY A 13 -38.14 22.74 12.51
CA GLY A 13 -39.33 22.07 13.01
C GLY A 13 -40.09 22.96 14.03
N ALA A 14 -39.39 23.54 15.01
CA ALA A 14 -39.99 24.43 16.02
C ALA A 14 -40.60 25.68 15.36
N VAL A 15 -39.88 26.34 14.47
CA VAL A 15 -40.36 27.51 13.72
C VAL A 15 -41.61 27.15 12.92
N THR A 16 -41.60 26.01 12.21
CA THR A 16 -42.75 25.54 11.42
C THR A 16 -43.98 25.28 12.30
N VAL A 17 -43.80 24.63 13.44
CA VAL A 17 -44.92 24.36 14.38
C VAL A 17 -45.49 25.65 14.96
N ILE A 18 -44.64 26.61 15.35
CA ILE A 18 -45.06 27.91 15.86
C ILE A 18 -45.84 28.68 14.80
N ALA A 19 -45.27 28.82 13.60
CA ALA A 19 -45.91 29.54 12.51
C ALA A 19 -47.24 28.91 12.08
N TYR A 20 -47.31 27.57 12.05
CA TYR A 20 -48.53 26.85 11.73
C TYR A 20 -49.60 27.04 12.78
N ARG A 21 -49.21 27.00 14.08
CA ARG A 21 -50.15 27.30 15.18
C ARG A 21 -50.71 28.72 15.11
N GLU A 22 -49.87 29.74 14.87
CA GLU A 22 -50.29 31.11 14.71
C GLU A 22 -51.24 31.29 13.53
N TYR A 23 -50.92 30.66 12.40
CA TYR A 23 -51.80 30.66 11.23
C TYR A 23 -53.15 30.06 11.54
N LEU A 24 -53.23 28.92 12.20
CA LEU A 24 -54.51 28.28 12.57
C LEU A 24 -55.30 29.08 13.60
N VAL A 25 -54.65 29.74 14.57
CA VAL A 25 -55.31 30.62 15.53
C VAL A 25 -55.88 31.86 14.81
N GLY A 26 -55.10 32.50 13.92
CA GLY A 26 -55.57 33.65 13.16
C GLY A 26 -56.75 33.30 12.22
N ARG A 27 -56.73 32.10 11.64
CA ARG A 27 -57.86 31.58 10.85
C ARG A 27 -59.12 31.38 11.71
N LEU A 28 -58.95 30.78 12.91
CA LEU A 28 -60.02 30.53 13.84
C LEU A 28 -60.64 31.86 14.34
N ASP A 29 -59.80 32.85 14.62
CA ASP A 29 -60.26 34.19 15.05
C ASP A 29 -61.07 34.86 13.90
N ALA A 30 -60.70 34.71 12.64
CA ALA A 30 -61.47 35.20 11.49
C ALA A 30 -62.84 34.48 11.31
N GLU A 31 -62.83 33.15 11.49
CA GLU A 31 -64.04 32.33 11.49
C GLU A 31 -64.97 32.74 12.66
N LEU A 32 -64.39 32.96 13.84
CA LEU A 32 -65.10 33.40 15.05
C LEU A 32 -65.72 34.79 14.84
N ALA A 33 -64.98 35.76 14.28
CA ALA A 33 -65.52 37.10 13.98
C ALA A 33 -66.68 37.03 12.95
N THR A 34 -66.56 36.11 11.97
CA THR A 34 -67.65 35.88 10.99
C THR A 34 -68.90 35.28 11.69
N ALA A 35 -68.71 34.31 12.55
CA ALA A 35 -69.77 33.64 13.31
C ALA A 35 -70.50 34.65 14.28
N ALA A 36 -69.72 35.44 15.03
CA ALA A 36 -70.23 36.46 15.92
C ALA A 36 -70.97 37.59 15.12
N GLY A 37 -70.57 37.86 13.88
CA GLY A 37 -71.25 38.84 13.01
C GLY A 37 -72.60 38.38 12.49
N ARG A 38 -72.83 37.07 12.42
CA ARG A 38 -74.11 36.48 11.93
C ARG A 38 -75.21 36.34 12.99
N THR A 39 -74.91 36.63 14.22
CA THR A 39 -75.91 36.59 15.32
C THR A 39 -77.00 37.58 14.97
N PRO A 40 -78.31 37.22 14.97
CA PRO A 40 -79.36 38.03 14.40
C PRO A 40 -79.71 39.26 15.25
N GLY A 41 -79.34 40.40 14.72
CA GLY A 41 -79.87 41.73 15.16
C GLY A 41 -80.51 42.47 14.01
N GLY A 42 -80.70 41.81 12.91
CA GLY A 42 -81.36 42.39 11.72
C GLY A 42 -82.70 41.74 11.48
N GLN A 43 -83.65 42.57 11.10
CA GLN A 43 -84.97 42.32 10.65
C GLN A 43 -85.25 40.87 10.17
N PRO A 44 -86.35 40.22 10.70
CA PRO A 44 -86.72 38.89 10.25
C PRO A 44 -86.91 38.90 8.71
N PRO A 45 -86.52 37.85 7.98
CA PRO A 45 -86.79 37.77 6.60
C PRO A 45 -88.29 37.86 6.36
N SER A 46 -88.71 38.85 5.56
CA SER A 46 -90.09 39.07 5.18
C SER A 46 -90.47 38.02 4.12
N GLY A 47 -90.76 36.82 4.58
CA GLY A 47 -91.32 35.73 3.83
C GLY A 47 -92.39 34.99 4.61
N PRO A 48 -93.40 34.42 3.98
CA PRO A 48 -94.45 33.68 4.71
C PRO A 48 -93.78 32.48 5.40
N PRO A 49 -94.20 32.15 6.64
CA PRO A 49 -93.70 31.03 7.43
C PRO A 49 -93.94 29.72 6.63
N PRO A 50 -93.04 28.82 6.56
CA PRO A 50 -93.35 27.47 6.10
C PRO A 50 -94.23 26.83 7.17
N ASP A 51 -95.39 26.28 6.77
CA ASP A 51 -96.29 25.48 7.55
C ASP A 51 -95.53 24.43 8.36
N SER A 52 -95.28 24.61 9.58
CA SER A 52 -94.76 23.61 10.49
C SER A 52 -95.70 23.50 11.70
N SER A 53 -96.63 22.61 11.59
CA SER A 53 -97.35 21.95 12.64
C SER A 53 -96.35 21.26 13.56
N GLY A 54 -96.21 21.71 14.81
CA GLY A 54 -95.60 20.93 15.87
C GLY A 54 -94.34 21.47 16.45
N ALA A 55 -94.44 21.89 17.68
CA ALA A 55 -93.53 22.35 18.74
C ALA A 55 -93.27 23.84 18.72
N GLN A 56 -93.80 24.51 19.69
CA GLN A 56 -93.38 25.86 20.17
C GLN A 56 -91.91 25.78 20.57
N GLN A 57 -91.02 25.99 19.62
CA GLN A 57 -89.62 26.27 19.94
C GLN A 57 -89.57 27.69 20.49
N ASP A 58 -89.20 27.85 21.75
CA ASP A 58 -88.90 29.13 22.34
C ASP A 58 -88.06 29.98 21.37
N PRO A 59 -88.45 31.23 21.09
CA PRO A 59 -87.67 32.08 20.17
C PRO A 59 -86.18 32.17 20.47
N GLU A 60 -85.87 32.03 21.74
CA GLU A 60 -84.48 32.08 22.25
C GLU A 60 -83.66 30.85 21.84
N ASN A 61 -84.24 29.65 21.67
CA ASN A 61 -83.56 28.46 21.29
C ASN A 61 -83.12 28.41 19.82
N ARG A 62 -83.59 29.37 18.97
CA ARG A 62 -83.20 29.46 17.55
C ARG A 62 -81.73 29.89 17.29
N PHE A 63 -81.08 30.38 18.35
CA PHE A 63 -79.65 30.80 18.25
C PHE A 63 -78.64 29.64 18.42
N ILE A 64 -79.06 28.58 19.07
CA ILE A 64 -78.24 27.37 19.18
C ILE A 64 -78.50 26.52 17.94
N GLY A 65 -77.45 26.27 17.13
CA GLY A 65 -77.54 25.50 15.90
C GLY A 65 -78.12 26.27 14.70
N ALA A 66 -78.01 27.61 14.73
CA ALA A 66 -78.44 28.44 13.62
C ALA A 66 -77.76 28.00 12.29
N PRO A 67 -78.49 28.09 11.13
CA PRO A 67 -77.92 27.67 9.86
C PRO A 67 -76.55 28.36 9.57
N GLY A 68 -75.50 27.54 9.32
CA GLY A 68 -74.14 28.02 9.04
C GLY A 68 -73.24 28.10 10.27
N GLN A 69 -73.70 27.67 11.45
CA GLN A 69 -72.82 27.44 12.63
C GLN A 69 -72.10 26.10 12.45
N ALA A 70 -70.78 26.08 12.77
CA ALA A 70 -70.02 24.85 12.79
C ALA A 70 -70.46 23.97 13.99
N ALA A 71 -70.35 22.66 13.88
CA ALA A 71 -70.57 21.77 15.02
C ALA A 71 -69.71 22.19 16.21
N ASP A 72 -70.18 21.94 17.41
CA ASP A 72 -69.56 22.30 18.70
C ASP A 72 -69.35 23.81 18.90
N THR A 73 -69.97 24.67 18.06
CA THR A 73 -70.00 26.11 18.35
C THR A 73 -70.82 26.40 19.55
N VAL A 74 -70.22 27.00 20.59
CA VAL A 74 -70.93 27.48 21.78
C VAL A 74 -71.45 28.88 21.57
N VAL A 75 -72.72 29.08 21.93
CA VAL A 75 -73.38 30.40 21.91
C VAL A 75 -73.96 30.64 23.24
N ALA A 76 -73.75 31.87 23.78
CA ALA A 76 -74.42 32.35 25.01
C ALA A 76 -74.94 33.75 24.78
N ILE A 77 -76.12 34.04 25.38
CA ILE A 77 -76.74 35.35 25.47
C ILE A 77 -76.79 35.77 26.93
N LEU A 78 -76.13 36.87 27.23
CA LEU A 78 -76.02 37.42 28.58
C LEU A 78 -76.87 38.71 28.66
N ARG A 79 -77.70 38.82 29.66
CA ARG A 79 -78.48 40.01 29.97
C ARG A 79 -78.24 40.38 31.44
N ASP A 80 -77.86 41.61 31.67
CA ASP A 80 -77.48 42.08 33.04
C ASP A 80 -76.42 41.24 33.73
N GLY A 81 -75.57 40.55 32.95
CA GLY A 81 -74.49 39.68 33.49
C GLY A 81 -74.92 38.23 33.70
N ASP A 82 -76.17 37.87 33.57
CA ASP A 82 -76.68 36.53 33.73
C ASP A 82 -76.90 35.84 32.34
N ALA A 83 -76.56 34.56 32.23
CA ALA A 83 -76.84 33.83 31.01
C ALA A 83 -78.30 33.47 30.87
N VAL A 84 -78.96 34.12 29.92
CA VAL A 84 -80.40 33.85 29.58
C VAL A 84 -80.49 32.60 28.70
N LEU A 85 -79.52 32.40 27.78
CA LEU A 85 -79.40 31.26 26.95
C LEU A 85 -77.89 30.89 26.80
N ALA A 86 -77.59 29.63 27.01
CA ALA A 86 -76.19 29.13 26.73
C ALA A 86 -76.24 27.66 26.38
N GLY A 87 -75.66 27.35 25.17
CA GLY A 87 -75.64 25.98 24.64
C GLY A 87 -74.78 25.85 23.41
N TYR A 88 -74.68 24.64 22.97
CA TYR A 88 -73.99 24.28 21.70
C TYR A 88 -74.75 23.17 20.96
N THR A 89 -74.42 23.01 19.71
CA THR A 89 -74.90 21.88 18.87
C THR A 89 -73.74 20.99 18.59
N ASP A 90 -73.88 19.73 18.94
CA ASP A 90 -72.80 18.73 18.63
C ASP A 90 -72.75 18.35 17.17
N SER A 91 -71.82 17.48 16.84
CA SER A 91 -71.61 16.98 15.47
C SER A 91 -72.75 16.14 14.93
N GLN A 92 -73.69 15.67 15.77
CA GLN A 92 -74.88 14.92 15.41
C GLN A 92 -76.11 15.82 15.26
N GLY A 93 -75.96 17.11 15.53
CA GLY A 93 -77.07 18.10 15.45
C GLY A 93 -77.90 18.17 16.74
N GLU A 94 -77.51 17.49 17.83
CA GLU A 94 -78.23 17.60 19.12
C GLU A 94 -77.79 18.83 19.85
N GLN A 95 -78.81 19.53 20.47
CA GLN A 95 -78.57 20.74 21.22
C GLN A 95 -78.35 20.42 22.68
N HIS A 96 -77.26 20.93 23.21
CA HIS A 96 -76.89 20.75 24.64
C HIS A 96 -76.84 22.10 25.34
N ARG A 97 -77.32 22.12 26.61
CA ARG A 97 -77.21 23.29 27.45
C ARG A 97 -75.89 23.25 28.22
N LEU A 98 -75.29 24.43 28.42
CA LEU A 98 -74.09 24.57 29.25
C LEU A 98 -74.41 24.49 30.73
N SER A 99 -73.51 23.91 31.50
CA SER A 99 -73.57 23.94 32.97
C SER A 99 -73.40 25.36 33.54
N ARG A 100 -73.83 25.62 34.74
CA ARG A 100 -73.68 26.92 35.37
C ARG A 100 -72.24 27.40 35.52
N ALA A 101 -71.30 26.45 35.70
CA ALA A 101 -69.88 26.73 35.76
C ALA A 101 -69.32 27.20 34.37
N GLU A 102 -69.77 26.58 33.29
CA GLU A 102 -69.36 26.96 31.93
C GLU A 102 -70.01 28.32 31.52
N GLN A 103 -71.26 28.59 31.98
CA GLN A 103 -71.92 29.88 31.76
C GLN A 103 -71.18 31.03 32.47
N SER A 104 -70.67 30.81 33.69
CA SER A 104 -69.90 31.84 34.39
C SER A 104 -68.61 32.20 33.73
N VAL A 105 -67.89 31.19 33.11
CA VAL A 105 -66.68 31.43 32.36
C VAL A 105 -66.96 32.29 31.11
N LEU A 106 -68.09 32.08 30.45
CA LEU A 106 -68.45 32.87 29.26
C LEU A 106 -68.90 34.29 29.65
N ALA A 107 -69.53 34.48 30.87
CA ALA A 107 -69.90 35.78 31.39
C ALA A 107 -68.68 36.69 31.66
N ASP A 108 -67.52 36.10 31.93
CA ASP A 108 -66.29 36.86 32.19
C ASP A 108 -65.63 37.35 30.89
N VAL A 109 -66.16 36.97 29.72
CA VAL A 109 -65.56 37.40 28.39
C VAL A 109 -65.99 38.85 28.14
N ALA A 110 -65.02 39.75 28.10
CA ALA A 110 -65.28 41.19 27.92
C ALA A 110 -65.82 41.50 26.53
N PRO A 111 -66.94 42.23 26.39
CA PRO A 111 -67.46 42.61 25.09
C PRO A 111 -66.52 43.56 24.33
N GLY A 112 -66.37 43.36 23.04
CA GLY A 112 -65.55 44.20 22.16
C GLY A 112 -64.04 43.99 22.28
N ALA A 113 -63.61 43.08 23.16
CA ALA A 113 -62.16 42.68 23.24
C ALA A 113 -61.75 41.72 22.13
N GLU A 114 -60.43 41.55 21.96
CA GLU A 114 -59.92 40.53 21.06
C GLU A 114 -60.35 39.11 21.52
N PRO A 115 -60.51 38.15 20.61
CA PRO A 115 -60.87 36.80 21.00
C PRO A 115 -59.94 36.22 22.07
N THR A 116 -60.56 35.67 23.16
CA THR A 116 -59.78 35.08 24.26
C THR A 116 -59.97 33.58 24.35
N THR A 117 -58.96 32.89 24.91
CA THR A 117 -59.06 31.45 25.12
C THR A 117 -59.68 31.17 26.51
N VAL A 118 -60.80 30.44 26.53
CA VAL A 118 -61.50 30.04 27.74
C VAL A 118 -61.52 28.53 27.88
N GLN A 119 -61.62 28.05 29.14
CA GLN A 119 -61.76 26.62 29.41
C GLN A 119 -63.22 26.35 29.85
N LEU A 120 -63.95 25.58 29.06
CA LEU A 120 -65.35 25.25 29.31
C LEU A 120 -65.47 23.83 29.86
N GLY A 121 -65.02 23.64 31.10
CA GLY A 121 -65.20 22.41 31.86
C GLY A 121 -64.85 21.14 31.05
N SER A 122 -65.85 20.29 30.86
CA SER A 122 -65.72 19.04 30.09
C SER A 122 -65.57 19.21 28.59
N LEU A 123 -65.94 20.35 28.02
CA LEU A 123 -65.85 20.64 26.59
C LEU A 123 -64.43 21.02 26.13
N GLY A 124 -63.59 21.41 27.14
CA GLY A 124 -62.16 21.70 26.83
C GLY A 124 -61.92 23.19 26.53
N ALA A 125 -60.89 23.48 25.78
CA ALA A 125 -60.46 24.83 25.45
C ALA A 125 -61.22 25.35 24.21
N TYR A 126 -61.74 26.58 24.36
CA TYR A 126 -62.47 27.29 23.32
C TYR A 126 -61.89 28.69 23.11
N ARG A 127 -62.02 29.21 21.90
CA ARG A 127 -61.72 30.58 21.54
C ARG A 127 -63.02 31.37 21.56
N ALA A 128 -63.19 32.34 22.43
CA ALA A 128 -64.43 33.05 22.65
C ALA A 128 -64.33 34.53 22.31
N GLN A 129 -65.40 35.09 21.77
CA GLN A 129 -65.58 36.52 21.50
C GLN A 129 -66.96 36.96 21.90
N ALA A 130 -67.03 38.11 22.60
CA ALA A 130 -68.28 38.70 23.05
C ALA A 130 -68.59 40.01 22.26
N VAL A 131 -69.80 40.15 21.81
CA VAL A 131 -70.30 41.34 21.09
C VAL A 131 -71.60 41.86 21.72
N THR A 132 -71.64 43.15 21.99
CA THR A 132 -72.87 43.78 22.54
C THR A 132 -73.82 44.24 21.43
N ARG A 133 -75.07 43.84 21.49
CA ARG A 133 -76.14 44.26 20.57
C ARG A 133 -77.46 44.44 21.28
N GLY A 134 -78.09 45.58 21.10
CA GLY A 134 -79.42 45.84 21.66
C GLY A 134 -79.54 45.80 23.20
N GLY A 135 -78.39 45.88 23.92
CA GLY A 135 -78.35 45.77 25.38
C GLY A 135 -77.96 44.40 25.92
N ASP A 136 -78.00 43.36 25.07
CA ASP A 136 -77.55 42.00 25.40
C ASP A 136 -76.13 41.74 24.92
N VAL A 137 -75.38 40.89 25.59
CA VAL A 137 -74.06 40.47 25.20
C VAL A 137 -74.15 39.06 24.60
N PHE A 138 -73.72 38.93 23.33
CA PHE A 138 -73.67 37.67 22.60
C PHE A 138 -72.22 37.13 22.66
N VAL A 139 -72.05 35.97 23.24
CA VAL A 139 -70.77 35.31 23.30
C VAL A 139 -70.78 34.09 22.32
N THR A 140 -69.88 34.09 21.41
CA THR A 140 -69.65 32.95 20.50
C THR A 140 -68.30 32.34 20.78
N ALA A 141 -68.24 31.02 20.90
CA ALA A 141 -66.99 30.36 21.12
C ALA A 141 -66.82 29.13 20.20
N LEU A 142 -65.58 28.95 19.61
CA LEU A 142 -65.26 27.88 18.74
C LEU A 142 -64.25 26.94 19.43
N PRO A 143 -64.34 25.59 19.20
CA PRO A 143 -63.49 24.64 19.85
C PRO A 143 -62.04 24.69 19.33
N LEU A 144 -61.04 24.60 20.24
CA LEU A 144 -59.61 24.50 19.91
C LEU A 144 -59.14 23.04 19.75
N GLY A 145 -60.07 22.06 19.89
CA GLY A 145 -59.72 20.63 19.83
C GLY A 145 -59.06 20.23 18.50
N ASP A 146 -59.67 20.62 17.38
CA ASP A 146 -59.20 20.30 16.02
C ASP A 146 -57.86 20.97 15.71
N LEU A 147 -57.67 22.20 16.23
CA LEU A 147 -56.38 22.90 16.12
C LEU A 147 -55.27 22.13 16.85
N ARG A 148 -55.54 21.70 18.11
CA ARG A 148 -54.59 20.91 18.89
C ARG A 148 -54.25 19.59 18.23
N ALA A 149 -55.27 18.87 17.72
CA ALA A 149 -55.07 17.60 17.00
C ALA A 149 -54.19 17.78 15.74
N SER A 150 -54.42 18.87 15.00
CA SER A 150 -53.64 19.20 13.81
C SER A 150 -52.19 19.56 14.13
N VAL A 151 -51.94 20.34 15.16
CA VAL A 151 -50.58 20.67 15.64
C VAL A 151 -49.85 19.42 16.15
N VAL A 152 -50.51 18.58 16.96
CA VAL A 152 -49.91 17.32 17.45
C VAL A 152 -49.56 16.41 16.28
N ARG A 153 -50.45 16.25 15.28
CA ARG A 153 -50.19 15.45 14.08
C ARG A 153 -48.97 15.99 13.33
N LEU A 154 -48.83 17.29 13.17
CA LEU A 154 -47.70 17.93 12.54
C LEU A 154 -46.38 17.64 13.31
N VAL A 155 -46.42 17.79 14.65
CA VAL A 155 -45.25 17.49 15.51
C VAL A 155 -44.82 16.02 15.40
N VAL A 156 -45.79 15.08 15.38
CA VAL A 156 -45.50 13.66 15.22
C VAL A 156 -44.89 13.37 13.84
N VAL A 157 -45.42 13.96 12.77
CA VAL A 157 -44.88 13.77 11.41
C VAL A 157 -43.48 14.34 11.30
N ILE A 158 -43.24 15.57 11.78
CA ILE A 158 -41.89 16.18 11.76
C ILE A 158 -40.92 15.36 12.63
N GLY A 159 -41.35 14.94 13.83
CA GLY A 159 -40.52 14.14 14.73
C GLY A 159 -40.15 12.77 14.16
N SER A 160 -41.12 12.06 13.57
CA SER A 160 -40.89 10.75 12.97
C SER A 160 -39.99 10.81 11.71
N THR A 161 -40.21 11.79 10.86
CA THR A 161 -39.37 11.98 9.66
C THR A 161 -37.94 12.38 10.03
N THR A 162 -37.77 13.25 11.04
CA THR A 162 -36.44 13.63 11.54
C THR A 162 -35.72 12.43 12.15
N LEU A 163 -36.42 11.63 12.99
CA LEU A 163 -35.83 10.43 13.58
C LEU A 163 -35.40 9.43 12.50
N LEU A 164 -36.24 9.19 11.50
CA LEU A 164 -35.92 8.29 10.40
C LEU A 164 -34.69 8.78 9.62
N ALA A 165 -34.63 10.08 9.31
CA ALA A 165 -33.49 10.68 8.62
C ALA A 165 -32.19 10.52 9.42
N LEU A 166 -32.24 10.68 10.76
CA LEU A 166 -31.07 10.47 11.62
C LEU A 166 -30.61 9.02 11.66
N LEU A 167 -31.55 8.07 11.71
CA LEU A 167 -31.21 6.64 11.69
C LEU A 167 -30.54 6.25 10.34
N VAL A 168 -31.08 6.74 9.22
CA VAL A 168 -30.49 6.51 7.89
C VAL A 168 -29.09 7.15 7.80
N ALA A 169 -28.93 8.38 8.30
CA ALA A 169 -27.63 9.05 8.31
C ALA A 169 -26.59 8.31 9.17
N ALA A 170 -26.98 7.84 10.36
CA ALA A 170 -26.11 7.06 11.24
C ALA A 170 -25.73 5.72 10.63
N TRP A 171 -26.67 5.05 9.98
CA TRP A 171 -26.41 3.80 9.26
C TRP A 171 -25.45 4.02 8.09
N ALA A 172 -25.70 5.03 7.25
CA ALA A 172 -24.85 5.38 6.12
C ALA A 172 -23.43 5.77 6.57
N LEU A 173 -23.30 6.55 7.64
CA LEU A 173 -22.01 6.93 8.22
C LEU A 173 -21.24 5.70 8.72
N THR A 174 -21.92 4.80 9.43
CA THR A 174 -21.31 3.57 9.94
C THR A 174 -20.81 2.68 8.79
N LEU A 175 -21.62 2.57 7.73
CA LEU A 175 -21.23 1.81 6.53
C LEU A 175 -20.02 2.45 5.82
N ALA A 176 -20.01 3.77 5.67
CA ALA A 176 -18.91 4.52 5.05
C ALA A 176 -17.61 4.35 5.84
N VAL A 177 -17.64 4.49 7.18
CA VAL A 177 -16.46 4.31 8.04
C VAL A 177 -15.94 2.89 7.98
N ARG A 178 -16.80 1.88 8.10
CA ARG A 178 -16.39 0.46 7.98
C ARG A 178 -15.76 0.16 6.62
N ARG A 179 -16.33 0.71 5.54
CA ARG A 179 -15.80 0.50 4.18
C ARG A 179 -14.45 1.19 3.98
N SER A 180 -14.26 2.36 4.58
CA SER A 180 -13.01 3.13 4.52
C SER A 180 -11.88 2.50 5.34
N LEU A 181 -12.19 1.82 6.46
CA LEU A 181 -11.18 1.21 7.34
C LEU A 181 -10.77 -0.21 6.96
N ARG A 182 -11.59 -0.96 6.20
CA ARG A 182 -11.27 -2.33 5.76
C ARG A 182 -9.91 -2.50 5.06
N PRO A 183 -9.49 -1.60 4.14
CA PRO A 183 -8.17 -1.73 3.52
C PRO A 183 -7.03 -1.58 4.53
N LEU A 184 -7.18 -0.76 5.56
CA LEU A 184 -6.17 -0.58 6.62
C LEU A 184 -6.01 -1.86 7.46
N GLU A 185 -7.11 -2.54 7.78
CA GLU A 185 -7.07 -3.84 8.47
C GLU A 185 -6.32 -4.90 7.66
N ARG A 186 -6.47 -4.90 6.33
CA ARG A 186 -5.72 -5.81 5.45
C ARG A 186 -4.23 -5.47 5.40
N VAL A 187 -3.86 -4.18 5.33
CA VAL A 187 -2.46 -3.77 5.41
C VAL A 187 -1.84 -4.22 6.74
N ALA A 188 -2.56 -4.05 7.85
CA ALA A 188 -2.12 -4.51 9.17
C ALA A 188 -2.00 -6.04 9.22
N SER A 189 -2.92 -6.80 8.61
CA SER A 189 -2.83 -8.27 8.55
C SER A 189 -1.64 -8.76 7.72
N VAL A 190 -1.33 -8.09 6.60
CA VAL A 190 -0.12 -8.37 5.80
C VAL A 190 1.13 -8.12 6.64
N ALA A 191 1.22 -7.00 7.35
CA ALA A 191 2.35 -6.71 8.25
C ALA A 191 2.48 -7.77 9.35
N SER A 192 1.38 -8.17 9.98
CA SER A 192 1.37 -9.23 11.01
C SER A 192 1.76 -10.60 10.47
N SER A 193 1.33 -10.95 9.25
CA SER A 193 1.71 -12.23 8.64
C SER A 193 3.21 -12.32 8.36
N VAL A 194 3.84 -11.19 8.00
CA VAL A 194 5.29 -11.14 7.79
C VAL A 194 6.06 -11.29 9.10
N THR A 195 5.58 -10.69 10.20
CA THR A 195 6.22 -10.88 11.52
C THR A 195 6.08 -12.29 12.09
N ALA A 196 5.06 -13.03 11.65
CA ALA A 196 4.87 -14.43 12.02
C ALA A 196 5.73 -15.43 11.21
N LEU A 197 6.35 -14.96 10.09
CA LEU A 197 7.30 -15.77 9.34
C LEU A 197 8.60 -15.93 10.11
N ASP A 198 9.09 -17.15 10.25
CA ASP A 198 10.38 -17.46 10.85
C ASP A 198 11.51 -17.07 9.86
N LEU A 199 11.80 -15.76 9.82
CA LEU A 199 12.82 -15.20 8.92
C LEU A 199 14.23 -15.70 9.25
N GLU A 200 14.44 -16.22 10.46
CA GLU A 200 15.74 -16.74 10.91
C GLU A 200 16.07 -18.09 10.27
N ARG A 201 15.07 -18.93 10.01
CA ARG A 201 15.27 -20.23 9.33
C ARG A 201 15.44 -20.15 7.83
N GLY A 202 15.30 -18.98 7.26
CA GLY A 202 15.70 -18.73 5.88
C GLY A 202 14.76 -19.25 4.77
N ASP A 203 13.70 -20.00 5.06
CA ASP A 203 12.82 -20.63 4.05
C ASP A 203 11.60 -19.78 3.66
N ALA A 204 11.45 -18.58 4.21
CA ALA A 204 10.31 -17.73 3.92
C ALA A 204 10.50 -16.98 2.60
N ASP A 205 9.85 -17.43 1.56
CA ASP A 205 9.58 -16.58 0.39
C ASP A 205 8.52 -15.54 0.81
N ILE A 206 8.94 -14.26 0.89
CA ILE A 206 8.03 -13.16 1.22
C ILE A 206 7.20 -12.85 -0.02
N ALA A 207 6.30 -13.77 -0.40
CA ALA A 207 5.37 -13.60 -1.51
C ALA A 207 4.16 -12.71 -1.13
N VAL A 208 3.93 -12.48 0.17
CA VAL A 208 2.80 -11.70 0.67
C VAL A 208 2.94 -10.24 0.27
N ARG A 209 1.88 -9.70 -0.37
CA ARG A 209 1.82 -8.29 -0.81
C ARG A 209 0.43 -7.72 -0.52
N VAL A 210 0.36 -6.41 -0.32
CA VAL A 210 -0.91 -5.67 -0.30
C VAL A 210 -1.48 -5.67 -1.71
N PRO A 211 -2.73 -6.16 -1.92
CA PRO A 211 -3.35 -6.22 -3.23
C PRO A 211 -3.48 -4.84 -3.88
N SER A 212 -3.32 -4.77 -5.20
CA SER A 212 -3.44 -3.52 -5.96
C SER A 212 -4.84 -2.88 -5.84
N THR A 213 -5.88 -3.68 -5.64
CA THR A 213 -7.25 -3.21 -5.41
C THR A 213 -7.39 -2.35 -4.15
N ASP A 214 -6.61 -2.63 -3.11
CA ASP A 214 -6.64 -1.89 -1.85
C ASP A 214 -5.79 -0.61 -1.92
N LEU A 215 -4.84 -0.52 -2.87
CA LEU A 215 -3.99 0.64 -3.09
C LEU A 215 -4.74 1.82 -3.76
N VAL A 216 -5.89 1.56 -4.38
CA VAL A 216 -6.67 2.56 -5.14
C VAL A 216 -7.81 3.15 -4.29
N VAL A 217 -8.16 2.55 -3.16
CA VAL A 217 -9.35 2.94 -2.36
C VAL A 217 -9.22 4.31 -1.70
N SER A 218 -8.04 4.67 -1.20
CA SER A 218 -7.72 6.01 -0.73
C SER A 218 -6.26 6.33 -0.96
N ARG A 219 -5.94 7.62 -1.12
CA ARG A 219 -4.57 8.08 -1.37
C ARG A 219 -3.62 7.72 -0.23
N GLU A 220 -4.09 7.85 1.00
CA GLU A 220 -3.30 7.60 2.22
C GLU A 220 -3.00 6.11 2.38
N VAL A 221 -4.02 5.25 2.25
CA VAL A 221 -3.84 3.78 2.33
C VAL A 221 -2.98 3.27 1.18
N GLY A 222 -3.17 3.83 -0.04
CA GLY A 222 -2.36 3.51 -1.20
C GLY A 222 -0.88 3.83 -1.00
N GLN A 223 -0.54 4.99 -0.41
CA GLN A 223 0.84 5.35 -0.08
C GLN A 223 1.48 4.38 0.91
N VAL A 224 0.77 4.07 2.00
CA VAL A 224 1.27 3.13 3.03
C VAL A 224 1.45 1.72 2.45
N GLY A 225 0.46 1.22 1.70
CA GLY A 225 0.53 -0.09 1.07
C GLY A 225 1.67 -0.21 0.05
N THR A 226 1.88 0.84 -0.76
CA THR A 226 2.99 0.90 -1.72
C THR A 226 4.35 0.94 -1.01
N ALA A 227 4.48 1.74 0.05
CA ALA A 227 5.70 1.80 0.85
C ALA A 227 6.01 0.44 1.51
N LEU A 228 4.99 -0.23 2.06
CA LEU A 228 5.11 -1.57 2.63
C LEU A 228 5.56 -2.59 1.57
N ASN A 229 4.93 -2.60 0.38
CA ASN A 229 5.32 -3.50 -0.70
C ASN A 229 6.77 -3.28 -1.18
N ARG A 230 7.24 -2.03 -1.22
CA ARG A 230 8.65 -1.71 -1.50
C ARG A 230 9.57 -2.26 -0.43
N LEU A 231 9.24 -2.02 0.85
CA LEU A 231 10.02 -2.52 1.98
C LEU A 231 10.11 -4.05 1.96
N LEU A 232 8.99 -4.76 1.75
CA LEU A 232 8.97 -6.21 1.62
C LEU A 232 9.82 -6.70 0.43
N GLY A 233 9.80 -5.97 -0.68
CA GLY A 233 10.66 -6.25 -1.83
C GLY A 233 12.16 -6.07 -1.52
N HIS A 234 12.53 -5.04 -0.75
CA HIS A 234 13.92 -4.85 -0.31
C HIS A 234 14.39 -5.95 0.64
N VAL A 235 13.57 -6.27 1.66
CA VAL A 235 13.87 -7.34 2.63
C VAL A 235 13.99 -8.69 1.91
N GLY A 236 13.06 -9.01 1.00
CA GLY A 236 13.12 -10.25 0.22
C GLY A 236 14.41 -10.38 -0.57
N ARG A 237 14.83 -9.32 -1.29
CA ARG A 237 16.11 -9.31 -2.02
C ARG A 237 17.32 -9.49 -1.09
N ALA A 238 17.34 -8.79 0.04
CA ALA A 238 18.43 -8.90 1.01
C ALA A 238 18.55 -10.34 1.56
N LEU A 239 17.43 -10.98 1.86
CA LEU A 239 17.40 -12.37 2.33
C LEU A 239 17.86 -13.35 1.24
N THR A 240 17.47 -13.13 -0.03
CA THR A 240 17.95 -13.97 -1.16
C THR A 240 19.46 -13.86 -1.31
N VAL A 241 19.99 -12.63 -1.35
CA VAL A 241 21.45 -12.41 -1.44
C VAL A 241 22.20 -13.09 -0.29
N ARG A 242 21.69 -12.94 0.94
CA ARG A 242 22.27 -13.60 2.12
C ARG A 242 22.28 -15.13 1.98
N ARG A 243 21.17 -15.74 1.54
CA ARG A 243 21.08 -17.20 1.35
C ARG A 243 22.05 -17.70 0.30
N ASP A 244 22.15 -17.00 -0.81
CA ASP A 244 23.04 -17.40 -1.89
C ASP A 244 24.50 -17.29 -1.42
N ALA A 245 24.83 -16.26 -0.64
CA ALA A 245 26.14 -16.13 0.01
C ALA A 245 26.43 -17.28 1.01
N GLU A 246 25.45 -17.63 1.87
CA GLU A 246 25.58 -18.74 2.83
C GLU A 246 25.75 -20.10 2.12
N ARG A 247 25.00 -20.35 1.04
CA ARG A 247 25.14 -21.56 0.21
C ARG A 247 26.51 -21.59 -0.43
N GLY A 248 26.92 -20.49 -1.05
CA GLY A 248 28.25 -20.37 -1.66
C GLY A 248 29.37 -20.63 -0.68
N MET A 249 29.26 -20.09 0.54
CA MET A 249 30.25 -20.34 1.60
C MET A 249 30.28 -21.81 2.03
N ARG A 250 29.15 -22.48 2.19
CA ARG A 250 29.11 -23.91 2.55
C ARG A 250 29.74 -24.78 1.47
N THR A 251 29.41 -24.52 0.21
CA THR A 251 30.02 -25.23 -0.95
C THR A 251 31.51 -24.97 -0.98
N PHE A 252 31.96 -23.73 -0.83
CA PHE A 252 33.36 -23.36 -0.80
C PHE A 252 34.15 -24.10 0.31
N VAL A 253 33.61 -24.15 1.53
CA VAL A 253 34.29 -24.87 2.65
C VAL A 253 34.35 -26.37 2.39
N ALA A 254 33.29 -26.96 1.82
CA ALA A 254 33.27 -28.39 1.50
C ALA A 254 34.32 -28.72 0.42
N ASP A 255 34.36 -27.95 -0.67
CA ASP A 255 35.25 -28.16 -1.79
C ASP A 255 36.73 -27.91 -1.40
N ALA A 256 37.01 -26.85 -0.66
CA ALA A 256 38.33 -26.57 -0.10
C ALA A 256 38.81 -27.71 0.81
N SER A 257 37.91 -28.28 1.64
CA SER A 257 38.24 -29.40 2.49
C SER A 257 38.61 -30.68 1.69
N HIS A 258 37.90 -30.91 0.57
CA HIS A 258 38.19 -32.04 -0.28
C HIS A 258 39.51 -31.86 -1.03
N GLU A 259 39.81 -30.69 -1.57
CA GLU A 259 41.06 -30.41 -2.31
C GLU A 259 42.29 -30.36 -1.39
N LEU A 260 42.15 -30.01 -0.11
CA LEU A 260 43.23 -30.07 0.85
C LEU A 260 43.48 -31.49 1.39
N ARG A 261 42.44 -32.33 1.48
CA ARG A 261 42.60 -33.71 1.98
C ARG A 261 43.51 -34.55 1.13
N THR A 262 43.43 -34.42 -0.20
CA THR A 262 44.22 -35.22 -1.13
C THR A 262 45.72 -34.98 -0.98
N PRO A 263 46.27 -33.76 -1.05
CA PRO A 263 47.70 -33.51 -0.84
C PRO A 263 48.17 -33.89 0.57
N ILE A 264 47.35 -33.67 1.62
CA ILE A 264 47.67 -34.07 2.98
C ILE A 264 47.85 -35.62 3.06
N ALA A 265 46.95 -36.37 2.42
CA ALA A 265 47.07 -37.83 2.38
C ALA A 265 48.34 -38.28 1.64
N THR A 266 48.69 -37.56 0.54
CA THR A 266 49.91 -37.80 -0.22
C THR A 266 51.15 -37.52 0.63
N VAL A 267 51.22 -36.38 1.31
CA VAL A 267 52.34 -36.05 2.23
C VAL A 267 52.47 -37.10 3.28
N ARG A 268 51.37 -37.52 3.91
CA ARG A 268 51.35 -38.56 4.95
C ARG A 268 51.88 -39.91 4.42
N ALA A 269 51.42 -40.36 3.24
CA ALA A 269 51.83 -41.58 2.63
C ALA A 269 53.35 -41.60 2.34
N TYR A 270 53.91 -40.52 1.78
CA TYR A 270 55.33 -40.40 1.52
C TYR A 270 56.16 -40.28 2.79
N ALA A 271 55.64 -39.66 3.84
CA ALA A 271 56.27 -39.62 5.17
C ALA A 271 56.31 -41.01 5.82
N GLU A 272 55.23 -41.78 5.73
CA GLU A 272 55.17 -43.17 6.20
C GLU A 272 56.13 -44.07 5.41
N LEU A 273 56.20 -43.94 4.08
CA LEU A 273 57.14 -44.64 3.24
C LEU A 273 58.61 -44.28 3.55
N SER A 274 58.88 -43.03 3.91
CA SER A 274 60.20 -42.59 4.34
C SER A 274 60.63 -43.16 5.67
N ALA A 275 59.74 -43.39 6.61
CA ALA A 275 60.00 -43.94 7.91
C ALA A 275 60.46 -45.43 7.86
N GLY A 276 60.09 -46.14 6.76
CA GLY A 276 60.49 -47.54 6.51
C GLY A 276 61.54 -47.71 5.41
N ALA A 277 62.15 -46.64 4.91
CA ALA A 277 63.10 -46.73 3.81
C ALA A 277 64.56 -46.76 4.30
N ASP A 278 65.30 -47.76 3.87
CA ASP A 278 66.75 -47.91 4.13
C ASP A 278 67.60 -47.26 3.03
N ASP A 279 67.00 -46.91 1.88
CA ASP A 279 67.71 -46.30 0.71
C ASP A 279 67.66 -44.76 0.78
N VAL A 280 68.82 -44.13 0.83
CA VAL A 280 68.99 -42.66 0.84
C VAL A 280 68.40 -42.00 -0.41
N ALA A 281 68.48 -42.64 -1.58
CA ALA A 281 67.93 -42.13 -2.80
C ALA A 281 66.40 -42.15 -2.79
N ALA A 282 65.77 -43.16 -2.14
CA ALA A 282 64.34 -43.23 -1.91
C ALA A 282 63.89 -42.14 -0.94
N LEU A 283 64.63 -41.91 0.15
CA LEU A 283 64.37 -40.81 1.10
C LEU A 283 64.41 -39.45 0.42
N HIS A 284 65.43 -39.20 -0.42
CA HIS A 284 65.48 -37.93 -1.19
C HIS A 284 64.31 -37.74 -2.12
N ARG A 285 63.92 -38.73 -2.91
CA ARG A 285 62.77 -38.69 -3.79
C ARG A 285 61.48 -38.43 -3.03
N ASN A 286 61.28 -39.07 -1.87
CA ASN A 286 60.10 -38.87 -1.03
C ASN A 286 60.08 -37.46 -0.40
N ALA A 287 61.21 -36.96 0.10
CA ALA A 287 61.33 -35.58 0.60
C ALA A 287 61.05 -34.55 -0.48
N GLU A 288 61.55 -34.73 -1.70
CA GLU A 288 61.22 -33.86 -2.83
C GLU A 288 59.71 -33.87 -3.19
N ARG A 289 59.04 -35.03 -3.09
CA ARG A 289 57.62 -35.15 -3.32
C ARG A 289 56.80 -34.44 -2.23
N ILE A 290 57.17 -34.65 -0.96
CA ILE A 290 56.59 -33.96 0.19
C ILE A 290 56.75 -32.44 0.04
N GLY A 291 57.96 -31.97 -0.35
CA GLY A 291 58.23 -30.56 -0.57
C GLY A 291 57.37 -29.96 -1.67
N ARG A 292 57.22 -30.63 -2.82
CA ARG A 292 56.36 -30.20 -3.92
C ARG A 292 54.89 -30.10 -3.49
N GLU A 293 54.40 -31.09 -2.72
CA GLU A 293 53.01 -31.09 -2.28
C GLU A 293 52.74 -30.03 -1.22
N ALA A 294 53.72 -29.73 -0.35
CA ALA A 294 53.65 -28.63 0.58
C ALA A 294 53.55 -27.22 -0.10
N VAL A 295 54.40 -26.99 -1.14
CA VAL A 295 54.31 -25.77 -1.96
C VAL A 295 52.95 -25.67 -2.62
N ARG A 296 52.45 -26.74 -3.23
CA ARG A 296 51.13 -26.79 -3.87
C ARG A 296 50.00 -26.48 -2.88
N MET A 297 50.06 -27.00 -1.63
CA MET A 297 49.07 -26.62 -0.59
C MET A 297 49.14 -25.15 -0.24
N GLY A 298 50.34 -24.56 -0.19
CA GLY A 298 50.52 -23.13 0.04
C GLY A 298 49.84 -22.30 -1.05
N ASP A 299 50.10 -22.63 -2.33
CA ASP A 299 49.49 -21.98 -3.47
C ASP A 299 47.95 -22.08 -3.44
N LEU A 300 47.41 -23.26 -3.12
CA LEU A 300 45.98 -23.48 -3.00
C LEU A 300 45.34 -22.64 -1.90
N VAL A 301 45.98 -22.53 -0.73
CA VAL A 301 45.50 -21.70 0.38
C VAL A 301 45.48 -20.21 -0.01
N GLU A 302 46.54 -19.74 -0.71
CA GLU A 302 46.60 -18.36 -1.21
C GLU A 302 45.50 -18.09 -2.25
N GLU A 303 45.20 -19.04 -3.12
CA GLU A 303 44.12 -18.96 -4.09
C GLU A 303 42.76 -18.86 -3.43
N LEU A 304 42.52 -19.68 -2.40
CA LEU A 304 41.30 -19.66 -1.62
C LEU A 304 41.12 -18.33 -0.84
N LEU A 305 42.19 -17.83 -0.23
CA LEU A 305 42.15 -16.55 0.48
C LEU A 305 41.88 -15.36 -0.46
N LEU A 306 42.47 -15.38 -1.68
CA LEU A 306 42.21 -14.38 -2.68
C LEU A 306 40.73 -14.39 -3.12
N LEU A 307 40.17 -15.55 -3.41
CA LEU A 307 38.76 -15.67 -3.80
C LEU A 307 37.84 -15.21 -2.67
N ALA A 308 38.14 -15.59 -1.41
CA ALA A 308 37.33 -15.14 -0.27
C ALA A 308 37.36 -13.62 -0.08
N ARG A 309 38.49 -12.96 -0.35
CA ARG A 309 38.60 -11.50 -0.30
C ARG A 309 37.82 -10.84 -1.44
N LEU A 310 37.89 -11.37 -2.65
CA LEU A 310 37.16 -10.85 -3.82
C LEU A 310 35.65 -11.00 -3.66
N ASP A 311 35.17 -12.13 -3.10
CA ASP A 311 33.77 -12.33 -2.77
C ASP A 311 33.27 -11.33 -1.73
N ALA A 312 34.06 -11.07 -0.68
CA ALA A 312 33.71 -10.11 0.35
C ALA A 312 33.58 -8.69 -0.21
N VAL A 313 34.42 -8.31 -1.14
CA VAL A 313 34.35 -7.00 -1.83
C VAL A 313 33.10 -6.94 -2.73
N ALA A 314 32.79 -8.00 -3.47
CA ALA A 314 31.59 -8.05 -4.33
C ALA A 314 30.28 -7.97 -3.54
N LEU A 315 30.25 -8.49 -2.30
CA LEU A 315 29.08 -8.43 -1.40
C LEU A 315 28.99 -7.10 -0.62
N ALA A 316 30.09 -6.37 -0.45
CA ALA A 316 30.11 -5.10 0.22
C ALA A 316 29.54 -4.01 -0.72
N ALA A 317 28.34 -3.50 -0.40
CA ALA A 317 27.72 -2.36 -1.10
C ALA A 317 28.43 -1.02 -0.77
N GLY A 318 29.77 -1.04 -0.66
CA GLY A 318 30.59 0.13 -0.38
C GLY A 318 31.15 0.78 -1.66
N PRO A 319 31.73 2.00 -1.54
CA PRO A 319 32.46 2.59 -2.64
C PRO A 319 33.59 1.63 -3.08
N ALA A 320 33.78 1.49 -4.41
CA ALA A 320 34.86 0.68 -4.94
C ALA A 320 36.20 1.11 -4.29
N PRO A 321 37.07 0.15 -3.94
CA PRO A 321 38.39 0.48 -3.42
C PRO A 321 39.11 1.38 -4.42
N VAL A 322 39.86 2.36 -3.92
CA VAL A 322 40.69 3.21 -4.77
C VAL A 322 41.75 2.32 -5.41
N HIS A 323 41.69 2.18 -6.69
CA HIS A 323 42.65 1.40 -7.46
C HIS A 323 43.71 2.32 -8.08
N ASP A 324 44.94 1.84 -8.12
CA ASP A 324 46.03 2.51 -8.80
C ASP A 324 45.93 2.31 -10.32
N ALA A 325 46.60 3.18 -11.10
CA ALA A 325 46.73 3.01 -12.51
C ALA A 325 47.78 1.92 -12.80
N VAL A 326 47.39 0.85 -13.45
CA VAL A 326 48.23 -0.30 -13.74
C VAL A 326 48.51 -0.38 -15.27
N ASP A 327 49.75 -0.43 -15.65
CA ASP A 327 50.16 -0.73 -17.03
C ASP A 327 49.90 -2.22 -17.34
N LEU A 328 48.76 -2.47 -18.01
CA LEU A 328 48.37 -3.81 -18.42
C LEU A 328 49.30 -4.39 -19.51
N THR A 329 49.86 -3.51 -20.37
CA THR A 329 50.79 -3.92 -21.43
C THR A 329 52.05 -4.49 -20.80
N ALA A 330 52.69 -3.81 -19.86
CA ALA A 330 53.85 -4.30 -19.13
C ALA A 330 53.54 -5.62 -18.39
N THR A 331 52.36 -5.70 -17.74
CA THR A 331 51.93 -6.91 -17.04
C THR A 331 51.76 -8.12 -17.96
N VAL A 332 51.17 -7.94 -19.15
CA VAL A 332 50.99 -9.00 -20.14
C VAL A 332 52.35 -9.42 -20.73
N VAL A 333 53.24 -8.47 -21.11
CA VAL A 333 54.58 -8.76 -21.64
C VAL A 333 55.39 -9.59 -20.65
N GLU A 334 55.46 -9.19 -19.38
CA GLU A 334 56.17 -9.92 -18.31
C GLU A 334 55.61 -11.34 -18.15
N ALA A 335 54.28 -11.50 -18.11
CA ALA A 335 53.66 -12.82 -17.97
C ALA A 335 53.94 -13.75 -19.16
N VAL A 336 53.89 -13.23 -20.40
CA VAL A 336 54.20 -14.03 -21.60
C VAL A 336 55.67 -14.42 -21.64
N MET A 337 56.59 -13.53 -21.27
CA MET A 337 58.03 -13.86 -21.19
C MET A 337 58.29 -14.97 -20.17
N ASN A 338 57.65 -14.93 -19.02
CA ASN A 338 57.72 -15.96 -17.99
C ASN A 338 57.13 -17.30 -18.50
N ALA A 339 55.97 -17.25 -19.22
CA ALA A 339 55.37 -18.42 -19.83
C ALA A 339 56.28 -19.09 -20.87
N ARG A 340 56.95 -18.30 -21.72
CA ARG A 340 57.96 -18.82 -22.70
C ARG A 340 59.11 -19.56 -22.04
N THR A 341 59.56 -19.08 -20.89
CA THR A 341 60.66 -19.72 -20.14
C THR A 341 60.21 -21.03 -19.48
N THR A 342 59.00 -21.07 -18.94
CA THR A 342 58.45 -22.21 -18.20
C THR A 342 57.79 -23.29 -19.08
N ALA A 343 57.43 -22.94 -20.32
CA ALA A 343 56.85 -23.85 -21.32
C ALA A 343 57.50 -23.64 -22.70
N PRO A 344 58.77 -24.02 -22.88
CA PRO A 344 59.50 -23.84 -24.13
C PRO A 344 58.99 -24.74 -25.25
N ASP A 345 58.21 -25.73 -24.95
CA ASP A 345 57.57 -26.69 -25.89
C ASP A 345 56.29 -26.14 -26.56
N HIS A 346 55.81 -24.95 -26.14
CA HIS A 346 54.70 -24.22 -26.76
C HIS A 346 55.22 -23.07 -27.62
N ARG A 347 54.48 -22.70 -28.68
CA ARG A 347 54.81 -21.55 -29.53
C ARG A 347 54.05 -20.31 -29.06
N TRP A 348 54.72 -19.47 -28.30
CA TRP A 348 54.15 -18.24 -27.77
C TRP A 348 54.29 -17.09 -28.78
N THR A 349 53.16 -16.51 -29.22
CA THR A 349 53.11 -15.33 -30.07
C THR A 349 52.38 -14.19 -29.34
N MET A 350 52.96 -13.01 -29.40
CA MET A 350 52.34 -11.82 -28.78
C MET A 350 52.03 -10.80 -29.86
N GLN A 351 50.83 -10.23 -29.81
CA GLN A 351 50.33 -9.20 -30.72
C GLN A 351 49.82 -8.03 -29.90
N LEU A 352 50.55 -6.91 -29.93
CA LEU A 352 50.16 -5.66 -29.31
C LEU A 352 49.75 -4.72 -30.44
N ALA A 353 48.54 -4.21 -30.41
CA ALA A 353 47.94 -3.43 -31.51
C ALA A 353 48.23 -1.91 -31.42
N ASP A 354 48.63 -1.41 -30.27
CA ASP A 354 48.82 0.02 -30.00
C ASP A 354 50.27 0.32 -29.61
N ASP A 355 50.79 1.45 -30.10
CA ASP A 355 52.10 1.97 -29.72
C ASP A 355 52.16 2.59 -28.33
N SER A 356 50.98 2.78 -27.68
CA SER A 356 50.83 3.34 -26.34
C SER A 356 50.44 2.27 -25.32
N PRO A 357 50.99 2.29 -24.10
CA PRO A 357 50.61 1.33 -23.06
C PRO A 357 49.14 1.46 -22.71
N LEU A 358 48.44 0.33 -22.52
CA LEU A 358 47.08 0.29 -22.06
C LEU A 358 47.05 0.27 -20.53
N THR A 359 46.44 1.29 -19.94
CA THR A 359 46.39 1.47 -18.50
C THR A 359 44.96 1.18 -18.02
N VAL A 360 44.85 0.39 -16.97
CA VAL A 360 43.59 0.06 -16.30
C VAL A 360 43.65 0.43 -14.80
N SER A 361 42.51 0.73 -14.20
CA SER A 361 42.44 0.97 -12.75
C SER A 361 42.37 -0.37 -12.02
N GLY A 362 43.31 -0.67 -11.13
CA GLY A 362 43.31 -1.98 -10.48
C GLY A 362 44.43 -2.26 -9.50
N ASP A 363 44.45 -3.51 -9.04
CA ASP A 363 45.54 -4.11 -8.27
C ASP A 363 46.47 -4.86 -9.21
N ALA A 364 47.72 -4.41 -9.32
CA ALA A 364 48.72 -4.98 -10.22
C ALA A 364 48.99 -6.46 -9.92
N GLY A 365 48.97 -6.89 -8.67
CA GLY A 365 49.18 -8.28 -8.24
C GLY A 365 48.01 -9.19 -8.69
N GLN A 366 46.78 -8.71 -8.51
CA GLN A 366 45.59 -9.46 -8.94
C GLN A 366 45.52 -9.59 -10.48
N LEU A 367 45.74 -8.50 -11.21
CA LEU A 367 45.74 -8.50 -12.67
C LEU A 367 46.83 -9.40 -13.23
N ARG A 368 48.05 -9.33 -12.66
CA ARG A 368 49.15 -10.27 -13.02
C ARG A 368 48.75 -11.72 -12.81
N ARG A 369 48.08 -12.02 -11.66
CA ARG A 369 47.62 -13.38 -11.36
C ARG A 369 46.56 -13.87 -12.34
N ALA A 370 45.61 -13.00 -12.75
CA ALA A 370 44.63 -13.34 -13.78
C ALA A 370 45.28 -13.65 -15.12
N VAL A 371 46.22 -12.83 -15.60
CA VAL A 371 46.96 -13.10 -16.83
C VAL A 371 47.74 -14.40 -16.75
N THR A 372 48.48 -14.61 -15.64
CA THR A 372 49.28 -15.83 -15.44
C THR A 372 48.39 -17.08 -15.41
N ASN A 373 47.20 -17.03 -14.80
CA ASN A 373 46.26 -18.14 -14.79
C ASN A 373 45.75 -18.49 -16.20
N LEU A 374 45.45 -17.48 -17.06
CA LEU A 374 45.08 -17.73 -18.45
C LEU A 374 46.20 -18.42 -19.24
N LEU A 375 47.45 -17.96 -19.08
CA LEU A 375 48.61 -18.56 -19.74
C LEU A 375 48.92 -19.97 -19.21
N ALA A 376 48.80 -20.17 -17.90
CA ALA A 376 48.96 -21.50 -17.28
C ALA A 376 47.88 -22.48 -17.74
N ASN A 377 46.64 -21.99 -17.94
CA ASN A 377 45.54 -22.79 -18.51
C ASN A 377 45.90 -23.27 -19.94
N ALA A 378 46.36 -22.36 -20.81
CA ALA A 378 46.78 -22.70 -22.15
C ALA A 378 47.91 -23.76 -22.12
N ARG A 379 48.93 -23.58 -21.28
CA ARG A 379 50.03 -24.52 -21.09
C ARG A 379 49.59 -25.91 -20.67
N THR A 380 48.70 -25.95 -19.64
CA THR A 380 48.37 -27.22 -18.99
C THR A 380 47.35 -28.05 -19.75
N HIS A 381 46.46 -27.40 -20.47
CA HIS A 381 45.35 -28.07 -21.16
C HIS A 381 45.55 -28.28 -22.64
N THR A 382 46.73 -27.92 -23.17
CA THR A 382 47.04 -28.17 -24.56
C THR A 382 48.31 -29.04 -24.71
N PRO A 383 48.43 -29.81 -25.78
CA PRO A 383 49.63 -30.64 -26.02
C PRO A 383 50.84 -29.77 -26.37
N SER A 384 52.07 -30.36 -26.18
CA SER A 384 53.31 -29.76 -26.69
C SER A 384 53.22 -29.44 -28.15
N GLY A 385 53.80 -28.31 -28.59
CA GLY A 385 53.74 -27.81 -29.96
C GLY A 385 52.55 -26.89 -30.25
N THR A 386 51.61 -26.74 -29.33
CA THR A 386 50.46 -25.83 -29.50
C THR A 386 50.94 -24.38 -29.65
N THR A 387 50.29 -23.65 -30.54
CA THR A 387 50.50 -22.20 -30.70
C THR A 387 49.55 -21.44 -29.79
N VAL A 388 50.11 -20.59 -28.91
CA VAL A 388 49.35 -19.71 -28.04
C VAL A 388 49.58 -18.27 -28.49
N VAL A 389 48.49 -17.61 -28.89
CA VAL A 389 48.48 -16.20 -29.32
C VAL A 389 47.90 -15.35 -28.22
N VAL A 390 48.68 -14.40 -27.73
CA VAL A 390 48.25 -13.40 -26.76
C VAL A 390 48.15 -12.07 -27.46
N SER A 391 46.95 -11.50 -27.54
CA SER A 391 46.73 -10.17 -28.12
C SER A 391 46.17 -9.21 -27.11
N LEU A 392 46.65 -7.97 -27.14
CA LEU A 392 46.16 -6.87 -26.31
C LEU A 392 45.89 -5.68 -27.23
N GLN A 393 44.68 -5.18 -27.19
CA GLN A 393 44.24 -4.07 -28.05
C GLN A 393 43.23 -3.18 -27.35
N ARG A 394 43.16 -1.92 -27.76
CA ARG A 394 42.10 -0.99 -27.37
C ARG A 394 40.85 -1.25 -28.22
N VAL A 395 39.69 -1.31 -27.57
CA VAL A 395 38.39 -1.44 -28.23
C VAL A 395 37.45 -0.38 -27.75
N GLN A 396 36.77 0.31 -28.64
CA GLN A 396 35.73 1.26 -28.27
C GLN A 396 34.50 0.49 -27.80
N HIS A 397 33.89 0.95 -26.69
CA HIS A 397 32.63 0.38 -26.21
C HIS A 397 31.50 0.83 -27.13
N PRO A 398 30.70 -0.05 -27.75
CA PRO A 398 29.49 0.34 -28.48
C PRO A 398 28.40 0.64 -27.45
N GLY A 399 28.41 1.83 -26.84
CA GLY A 399 27.36 2.27 -25.95
C GLY A 399 26.19 2.92 -26.71
N PRO A 400 24.91 2.65 -26.38
CA PRO A 400 23.80 3.44 -26.87
C PRO A 400 23.71 4.75 -26.07
N GLY A 401 24.27 5.84 -26.59
CA GLY A 401 24.12 7.17 -26.00
C GLY A 401 25.44 7.90 -25.89
N GLU A 402 25.52 9.03 -26.58
CA GLU A 402 26.59 10.01 -26.53
C GLU A 402 26.92 10.42 -25.08
N ALA A 403 28.14 10.21 -24.63
CA ALA A 403 28.91 11.01 -23.67
C ALA A 403 29.88 10.21 -22.79
N ASP A 404 29.99 8.86 -22.86
CA ASP A 404 31.03 8.15 -22.11
C ASP A 404 31.70 7.10 -23.01
N THR A 405 32.60 7.57 -23.89
CA THR A 405 33.47 6.75 -24.76
C THR A 405 34.70 6.29 -23.98
N GLY A 406 34.48 5.55 -22.88
CA GLY A 406 35.54 4.85 -22.18
C GLY A 406 36.11 3.74 -23.08
N GLY A 407 37.39 3.76 -23.42
CA GLY A 407 38.09 2.67 -24.07
C GLY A 407 38.03 1.40 -23.21
N LEU A 408 38.04 0.23 -23.86
CA LEU A 408 38.26 -1.04 -23.20
C LEU A 408 39.62 -1.62 -23.62
N ALA A 409 40.40 -2.05 -22.64
CA ALA A 409 41.57 -2.85 -22.86
C ALA A 409 41.11 -4.34 -23.04
N ARG A 410 41.21 -4.86 -24.26
CA ARG A 410 40.88 -6.24 -24.60
C ARG A 410 42.11 -7.11 -24.66
N LEU A 411 42.22 -8.05 -23.73
CA LEU A 411 43.19 -9.13 -23.73
C LEU A 411 42.54 -10.41 -24.28
N VAL A 412 43.16 -11.02 -25.30
CA VAL A 412 42.73 -12.33 -25.81
C VAL A 412 43.89 -13.31 -25.68
N VAL A 413 43.65 -14.44 -25.03
CA VAL A 413 44.55 -15.58 -25.01
C VAL A 413 43.91 -16.70 -25.81
N ALA A 414 44.46 -16.98 -27.00
CA ALA A 414 43.93 -17.98 -27.90
C ALA A 414 44.96 -19.09 -28.14
N ASN A 415 44.49 -20.33 -28.27
CA ASN A 415 45.35 -21.49 -28.61
C ASN A 415 44.70 -22.37 -29.68
N ASP A 416 45.50 -23.08 -30.42
CA ASP A 416 45.10 -24.04 -31.47
C ASP A 416 45.01 -25.49 -30.96
N GLY A 417 44.84 -25.66 -29.65
CA GLY A 417 44.66 -26.96 -29.00
C GLY A 417 43.27 -27.58 -29.21
N PRO A 418 42.99 -28.70 -28.55
CA PRO A 418 41.68 -29.36 -28.62
C PRO A 418 40.59 -28.47 -28.05
N PRO A 419 39.35 -28.58 -28.57
CA PRO A 419 38.23 -27.80 -28.06
C PRO A 419 37.83 -28.23 -26.65
N ILE A 420 37.25 -27.30 -25.90
CA ILE A 420 36.62 -27.57 -24.60
C ILE A 420 35.27 -28.25 -24.84
N GLU A 421 34.98 -29.27 -24.06
CA GLU A 421 33.70 -29.98 -24.13
C GLU A 421 32.51 -29.00 -23.91
N ALA A 422 31.48 -29.09 -24.75
CA ALA A 422 30.34 -28.16 -24.73
C ALA A 422 29.61 -28.15 -23.38
N GLU A 423 29.63 -29.28 -22.66
CA GLU A 423 29.01 -29.43 -21.33
C GLU A 423 29.76 -28.66 -20.23
N VAL A 424 31.08 -28.45 -20.43
CA VAL A 424 31.94 -27.76 -19.46
C VAL A 424 31.91 -26.24 -19.65
N LEU A 425 31.66 -25.75 -20.86
CA LEU A 425 31.69 -24.32 -21.19
C LEU A 425 30.82 -23.44 -20.26
N PRO A 426 29.58 -23.81 -19.94
CA PRO A 426 28.71 -22.98 -19.07
C PRO A 426 29.22 -22.83 -17.64
N VAL A 427 29.97 -23.82 -17.12
CA VAL A 427 30.48 -23.89 -15.76
C VAL A 427 31.99 -23.71 -15.66
N LEU A 428 32.64 -23.35 -16.76
CA LEU A 428 34.10 -23.31 -16.86
C LEU A 428 34.78 -22.35 -15.88
N PHE A 429 34.08 -21.28 -15.50
CA PHE A 429 34.53 -20.28 -14.53
C PHE A 429 34.08 -20.59 -13.09
N ASP A 430 33.33 -21.67 -12.90
CA ASP A 430 32.96 -22.10 -11.55
C ASP A 430 34.18 -22.71 -10.84
N ARG A 431 34.20 -22.60 -9.52
CA ARG A 431 35.29 -23.10 -8.67
C ARG A 431 35.38 -24.60 -8.79
N PHE A 432 36.62 -25.12 -8.79
CA PHE A 432 36.94 -26.54 -8.84
C PHE A 432 36.43 -27.28 -10.09
N THR A 433 36.03 -26.54 -11.12
CA THR A 433 35.60 -27.12 -12.38
C THR A 433 36.81 -27.71 -13.10
N ARG A 434 36.68 -28.98 -13.53
CA ARG A 434 37.70 -29.73 -14.25
C ARG A 434 37.08 -30.44 -15.44
N GLY A 435 37.77 -30.42 -16.60
CA GLY A 435 37.39 -31.24 -17.73
C GLY A 435 37.59 -32.75 -17.43
N SER A 436 36.90 -33.59 -18.20
CA SER A 436 36.94 -35.06 -18.02
C SER A 436 38.27 -35.72 -18.38
N SER A 437 39.24 -34.99 -18.96
CA SER A 437 40.52 -35.56 -19.40
C SER A 437 41.40 -36.04 -18.22
N SER A 438 41.89 -37.26 -18.30
CA SER A 438 42.76 -37.91 -17.29
C SER A 438 44.06 -37.14 -17.01
N ARG A 439 44.53 -36.33 -17.97
CA ARG A 439 45.77 -35.52 -17.86
C ARG A 439 45.65 -34.39 -16.80
N SER A 440 44.48 -33.81 -16.64
CA SER A 440 44.26 -32.74 -15.63
C SER A 440 44.44 -33.26 -14.19
N ARG A 441 44.21 -34.55 -13.95
CA ARG A 441 44.44 -35.20 -12.66
C ARG A 441 45.93 -35.44 -12.36
N GLU A 442 46.72 -35.78 -13.37
CA GLU A 442 48.15 -36.01 -13.22
C GLU A 442 48.96 -34.72 -13.07
N GLN A 443 48.49 -33.62 -13.67
CA GLN A 443 49.19 -32.33 -13.67
C GLN A 443 48.84 -31.41 -12.49
N GLY A 444 47.96 -31.85 -11.60
CA GLY A 444 47.77 -31.23 -10.29
C GLY A 444 47.13 -29.84 -10.29
N THR A 445 46.29 -29.49 -11.28
CA THR A 445 45.61 -28.20 -11.32
C THR A 445 44.51 -28.14 -10.27
N SER A 446 44.40 -27.03 -9.54
CA SER A 446 43.41 -26.83 -8.46
C SER A 446 41.97 -26.66 -8.96
N GLY A 447 41.77 -26.35 -10.25
CA GLY A 447 40.47 -25.94 -10.80
C GLY A 447 40.00 -24.56 -10.32
N LEU A 448 40.87 -23.78 -9.67
CA LEU A 448 40.58 -22.44 -9.20
C LEU A 448 41.05 -21.32 -10.13
N GLY A 449 42.02 -21.62 -11.04
CA GLY A 449 42.65 -20.61 -11.87
C GLY A 449 41.68 -19.77 -12.69
N LEU A 450 40.71 -20.38 -13.39
CA LEU A 450 39.71 -19.66 -14.18
C LEU A 450 38.66 -18.97 -13.32
N ALA A 451 38.31 -19.52 -12.17
CA ALA A 451 37.44 -18.85 -11.18
C ALA A 451 38.14 -17.58 -10.65
N ILE A 452 39.46 -17.61 -10.41
CA ILE A 452 40.23 -16.43 -10.01
C ILE A 452 40.24 -15.39 -11.15
N VAL A 453 40.42 -15.81 -12.41
CA VAL A 453 40.34 -14.88 -13.56
C VAL A 453 38.98 -14.16 -13.55
N HIS A 454 37.90 -14.92 -13.45
CA HIS A 454 36.53 -14.34 -13.40
C HIS A 454 36.34 -13.36 -12.23
N ALA A 455 36.74 -13.77 -11.04
CA ALA A 455 36.57 -12.95 -9.84
C ALA A 455 37.42 -11.66 -9.89
N VAL A 456 38.68 -11.76 -10.34
CA VAL A 456 39.56 -10.59 -10.50
C VAL A 456 39.03 -9.66 -11.58
N VAL A 457 38.66 -10.15 -12.75
CA VAL A 457 38.14 -9.32 -13.84
C VAL A 457 36.84 -8.61 -13.40
N ALA A 458 35.94 -9.33 -12.75
CA ALA A 458 34.71 -8.76 -12.22
C ALA A 458 34.96 -7.67 -11.15
N ALA A 459 35.93 -7.88 -10.23
CA ALA A 459 36.32 -6.90 -9.22
C ALA A 459 36.90 -5.61 -9.82
N HIS A 460 37.44 -5.70 -11.04
CA HIS A 460 37.98 -4.57 -11.83
C HIS A 460 36.96 -3.99 -12.84
N GLY A 461 35.65 -4.33 -12.69
CA GLY A 461 34.56 -3.83 -13.55
C GLY A 461 34.60 -4.37 -15.00
N GLY A 462 35.39 -5.41 -15.24
CA GLY A 462 35.53 -6.04 -16.54
C GLY A 462 34.62 -7.24 -16.77
N THR A 463 34.78 -7.86 -17.94
CA THR A 463 34.09 -9.12 -18.30
C THR A 463 35.09 -10.14 -18.91
N VAL A 464 34.86 -11.43 -18.61
CA VAL A 464 35.62 -12.52 -19.25
C VAL A 464 34.65 -13.43 -19.99
N ARG A 465 35.09 -13.87 -21.19
CA ARG A 465 34.32 -14.77 -22.05
C ARG A 465 35.24 -15.84 -22.64
N VAL A 466 34.67 -17.00 -23.00
CA VAL A 466 35.35 -18.07 -23.67
C VAL A 466 34.59 -18.44 -24.93
N ALA A 467 35.32 -18.68 -26.00
CA ALA A 467 34.82 -19.32 -27.21
C ALA A 467 35.76 -20.48 -27.55
N SER A 468 35.20 -21.68 -27.79
CA SER A 468 35.99 -22.87 -28.09
C SER A 468 35.36 -23.62 -29.26
N GLU A 469 36.15 -23.77 -30.32
CA GLU A 469 35.81 -24.47 -31.52
C GLU A 469 36.99 -25.40 -31.91
N PRO A 470 36.81 -26.43 -32.75
CA PRO A 470 37.92 -27.27 -33.20
C PRO A 470 39.05 -26.43 -33.79
N GLY A 471 40.24 -26.53 -33.21
CA GLY A 471 41.44 -25.80 -33.64
C GLY A 471 41.54 -24.35 -33.09
N ARG A 472 40.60 -23.89 -32.28
CA ARG A 472 40.72 -22.57 -31.64
C ARG A 472 39.92 -22.48 -30.33
N THR A 473 40.61 -22.30 -29.22
CA THR A 473 40.01 -21.87 -27.95
C THR A 473 40.54 -20.48 -27.61
N ALA A 474 39.65 -19.54 -27.33
CA ALA A 474 39.98 -18.15 -27.04
C ALA A 474 39.31 -17.66 -25.78
N PHE A 475 40.07 -17.18 -24.80
CA PHE A 475 39.63 -16.46 -23.63
C PHE A 475 39.75 -14.97 -23.90
N THR A 476 38.66 -14.22 -23.78
CA THR A 476 38.62 -12.77 -24.00
C THR A 476 38.30 -12.08 -22.67
N VAL A 477 39.21 -11.19 -22.27
CA VAL A 477 39.04 -10.33 -21.07
C VAL A 477 38.92 -8.88 -21.54
N ASP A 478 37.86 -8.22 -21.17
CA ASP A 478 37.59 -6.79 -21.40
C ASP A 478 37.65 -6.05 -20.05
N LEU A 479 38.56 -5.08 -19.93
CA LEU A 479 38.75 -4.23 -18.75
C LEU A 479 38.53 -2.77 -19.13
N PRO A 480 37.85 -1.97 -18.27
CA PRO A 480 37.75 -0.52 -18.50
C PRO A 480 39.11 0.14 -18.52
N GLU A 481 39.40 0.87 -19.59
CA GLU A 481 40.64 1.65 -19.71
C GLU A 481 40.51 2.92 -18.85
N THR A 482 41.59 3.24 -18.13
CA THR A 482 41.67 4.52 -17.42
C THR A 482 42.12 5.59 -18.40
N ALA A 483 41.31 6.65 -18.60
CA ALA A 483 41.76 7.79 -19.40
C ALA A 483 43.04 8.36 -18.76
N ASP A 484 44.07 8.48 -19.56
CA ASP A 484 45.34 9.11 -19.16
C ASP A 484 45.05 10.60 -18.75
N ARG A 485 45.14 10.91 -17.47
CA ARG A 485 45.01 12.25 -16.94
C ARG A 485 46.31 13.07 -17.10
N SER A 486 47.09 12.78 -18.10
CA SER A 486 48.35 13.47 -18.31
C SER A 486 48.30 14.74 -19.21
N ASP A 487 47.09 15.35 -19.37
CA ASP A 487 46.95 16.66 -20.00
C ASP A 487 46.15 17.62 -19.12
N THR A 488 46.76 18.13 -18.06
CA THR A 488 46.41 19.49 -17.51
C THR A 488 47.60 20.09 -16.75
#